data_648d0371c9ffee72a2e568f7e91d6311
#
_entry.id   648d0371c9ffee72a2e568f7e91d6311
#
_cell.length_a   1.000
_cell.length_b   1.000
_cell.length_c   1.000
_cell.angle_alpha   90.00
_cell.angle_beta   90.00
_cell.angle_gamma   90.00
#
_symmetry.space_group_name_H-M   'P 1'
#
loop_
_entity.id
_entity.type
_entity.pdbx_description
1 polymer ?
#
loop_
_entity_poly.entity_id
_entity_poly.type
_entity_poly.pdbx_seq_one_letter_code
_entity_poly.pdbx_strand_id
1 'polypeptide(L)'
;MEQDRMLEELSIRGGSHTDASVEEAHLDDLLREVCEKGASDLHLTVGLPPMLRIDGALQRTNYRPLGPNDTQRLVYDILTNEQVERFERIRELDFSYGVKGVGRFRVNVYKQRGSVGAALRSIPDQVPTFEQLGLPPILRDMCKKHSGLILVTGPTGSG
;
A
#
# COMPACT_ATOMS: atom_id res chain seq x y z
N MET A 1 -12.92 12.29 1.56
CA MET A 1 -12.56 13.34 0.57
C MET A 1 -11.58 12.83 -0.50
N GLU A 2 -10.38 12.29 -0.14
CA GLU A 2 -9.43 11.79 -1.15
C GLU A 2 -9.91 10.52 -1.86
N GLN A 3 -10.60 9.64 -1.16
CA GLN A 3 -11.19 8.42 -1.72
C GLN A 3 -12.45 8.65 -2.58
N ASP A 4 -13.26 9.66 -2.27
CA ASP A 4 -14.43 10.00 -3.10
C ASP A 4 -13.96 10.58 -4.45
N ARG A 5 -12.87 11.35 -4.44
CA ARG A 5 -12.22 11.86 -5.64
C ARG A 5 -11.60 10.74 -6.48
N MET A 6 -11.05 9.71 -5.82
CA MET A 6 -10.52 8.51 -6.46
C MET A 6 -11.61 7.71 -7.20
N LEU A 7 -12.82 7.62 -6.65
CA LEU A 7 -13.94 6.92 -7.27
C LEU A 7 -14.47 7.66 -8.52
N GLU A 8 -14.46 8.98 -8.53
CA GLU A 8 -14.86 9.79 -9.69
C GLU A 8 -13.85 9.73 -10.85
N GLU A 9 -12.55 9.82 -10.57
CA GLU A 9 -11.51 9.77 -11.61
C GLU A 9 -11.40 8.41 -12.30
N LEU A 10 -11.76 7.31 -11.62
CA LEU A 10 -11.65 5.93 -12.13
C LEU A 10 -12.89 5.45 -12.90
N SER A 11 -14.02 6.12 -12.76
CA SER A 11 -15.26 5.79 -13.49
C SER A 11 -15.18 6.05 -15.01
N ILE A 12 -14.17 6.77 -15.49
CA ILE A 12 -14.12 7.33 -16.86
C ILE A 12 -13.31 6.47 -17.86
N ARG A 13 -12.59 5.42 -17.42
CA ARG A 13 -11.78 4.58 -18.31
C ARG A 13 -12.27 3.12 -18.36
N GLY A 14 -13.36 2.89 -19.08
CA GLY A 14 -13.87 1.57 -19.41
C GLY A 14 -13.08 0.92 -20.53
N GLY A 15 -12.33 -0.15 -20.20
CA GLY A 15 -11.78 -1.10 -21.16
C GLY A 15 -12.30 -2.49 -20.81
N SER A 16 -12.74 -3.29 -21.79
CA SER A 16 -13.19 -4.67 -21.62
C SER A 16 -12.01 -5.58 -21.24
N HIS A 17 -11.88 -5.90 -19.95
CA HIS A 17 -10.95 -6.91 -19.46
C HIS A 17 -11.75 -8.13 -18.96
N THR A 18 -11.28 -9.33 -19.27
CA THR A 18 -11.70 -10.57 -18.61
C THR A 18 -11.23 -10.48 -17.16
N ASP A 19 -12.15 -10.11 -16.29
CA ASP A 19 -11.87 -9.95 -14.87
C ASP A 19 -11.49 -11.30 -14.24
N ALA A 20 -10.27 -11.42 -13.72
CA ALA A 20 -9.83 -12.60 -12.98
C ALA A 20 -10.65 -12.74 -11.69
N SER A 21 -10.96 -13.98 -11.33
CA SER A 21 -11.66 -14.25 -10.07
C SER A 21 -10.78 -13.91 -8.87
N VAL A 22 -11.33 -13.19 -7.90
CA VAL A 22 -10.65 -12.88 -6.62
C VAL A 22 -10.85 -14.02 -5.60
N GLU A 23 -11.74 -14.95 -5.87
CA GLU A 23 -12.21 -15.96 -4.91
C GLU A 23 -11.09 -16.90 -4.43
N GLU A 24 -10.13 -17.21 -5.31
CA GLU A 24 -8.97 -18.04 -5.01
C GLU A 24 -7.69 -17.22 -4.73
N ALA A 25 -7.72 -15.90 -4.92
CA ALA A 25 -6.56 -15.05 -4.72
C ALA A 25 -6.26 -14.89 -3.22
N HIS A 26 -5.01 -15.06 -2.84
CA HIS A 26 -4.47 -14.69 -1.53
C HIS A 26 -3.89 -13.29 -1.56
N LEU A 27 -3.88 -12.62 -0.42
CA LEU A 27 -3.28 -11.29 -0.33
C LEU A 27 -1.79 -11.31 -0.72
N ASP A 28 -1.07 -12.38 -0.39
CA ASP A 28 0.33 -12.55 -0.76
C ASP A 28 0.58 -12.52 -2.27
N ASP A 29 -0.37 -12.98 -3.09
CA ASP A 29 -0.25 -12.94 -4.55
C ASP A 29 -0.37 -11.50 -5.06
N LEU A 30 -1.29 -10.72 -4.49
CA LEU A 30 -1.41 -9.29 -4.78
C LEU A 30 -0.17 -8.52 -4.33
N LEU A 31 0.43 -8.87 -3.19
CA LEU A 31 1.66 -8.23 -2.70
C LEU A 31 2.89 -8.61 -3.55
N ARG A 32 2.90 -9.81 -4.13
CA ARG A 32 3.91 -10.19 -5.13
C ARG A 32 3.78 -9.34 -6.38
N GLU A 33 2.55 -9.14 -6.87
CA GLU A 33 2.27 -8.26 -8.01
C GLU A 33 2.70 -6.81 -7.76
N VAL A 34 2.52 -6.30 -6.51
CA VAL A 34 3.05 -4.97 -6.10
C VAL A 34 4.55 -4.88 -6.36
N CYS A 35 5.33 -5.87 -5.91
CA CYS A 35 6.79 -5.87 -6.07
C CYS A 35 7.21 -6.06 -7.53
N GLU A 36 6.57 -6.97 -8.26
CA GLU A 36 6.86 -7.25 -9.68
C GLU A 36 6.62 -6.03 -10.57
N LYS A 37 5.57 -5.25 -10.27
CA LYS A 37 5.23 -4.04 -11.03
C LYS A 37 5.91 -2.77 -10.49
N GLY A 38 6.72 -2.86 -9.45
CA GLY A 38 7.35 -1.71 -8.82
C GLY A 38 6.35 -0.72 -8.22
N ALA A 39 5.18 -1.21 -7.78
CA ALA A 39 4.18 -0.38 -7.16
C ALA A 39 4.58 0.00 -5.73
N SER A 40 4.27 1.21 -5.32
CA SER A 40 4.50 1.71 -3.96
C SER A 40 3.41 1.28 -2.98
N ASP A 41 2.16 1.19 -3.44
CA ASP A 41 1.01 0.91 -2.59
C ASP A 41 0.03 -0.04 -3.30
N LEU A 42 -0.66 -0.87 -2.49
CA LEU A 42 -1.86 -1.63 -2.85
C LEU A 42 -3.04 -1.08 -2.06
N HIS A 43 -4.16 -0.82 -2.73
CA HIS A 43 -5.40 -0.40 -2.08
C HIS A 43 -6.49 -1.45 -2.33
N LEU A 44 -7.16 -1.86 -1.25
CA LEU A 44 -8.31 -2.76 -1.27
C LEU A 44 -9.54 -1.99 -0.77
N THR A 45 -10.47 -1.73 -1.67
CA THR A 45 -11.69 -0.95 -1.39
C THR A 45 -12.88 -1.61 -2.07
N VAL A 46 -14.01 -1.71 -1.38
CA VAL A 46 -15.25 -2.27 -1.94
C VAL A 46 -15.71 -1.44 -3.15
N GLY A 47 -16.11 -2.13 -4.20
CA GLY A 47 -16.58 -1.53 -5.46
C GLY A 47 -15.48 -1.26 -6.49
N LEU A 48 -14.21 -1.44 -6.12
CA LEU A 48 -13.07 -1.33 -7.04
C LEU A 48 -12.28 -2.65 -7.09
N PRO A 49 -11.62 -2.99 -8.21
CA PRO A 49 -10.60 -4.03 -8.19
C PRO A 49 -9.46 -3.64 -7.25
N PRO A 50 -8.57 -4.55 -6.86
CA PRO A 50 -7.31 -4.18 -6.23
C PRO A 50 -6.61 -3.10 -7.05
N MET A 51 -6.22 -1.99 -6.42
CA MET A 51 -5.59 -0.85 -7.07
C MET A 51 -4.13 -0.76 -6.68
N LEU A 52 -3.25 -0.60 -7.65
CA LEU A 52 -1.81 -0.40 -7.46
C LEU A 52 -1.46 1.08 -7.67
N ARG A 53 -0.56 1.61 -6.85
CA ARG A 53 0.05 2.92 -7.11
C ARG A 53 1.41 2.70 -7.77
N ILE A 54 1.54 3.09 -9.03
CA ILE A 54 2.78 2.99 -9.81
C ILE A 54 3.12 4.40 -10.28
N ASP A 55 4.34 4.86 -9.99
CA ASP A 55 4.82 6.22 -10.33
C ASP A 55 3.85 7.33 -9.91
N GLY A 56 3.26 7.17 -8.72
CA GLY A 56 2.30 8.13 -8.16
C GLY A 56 0.87 8.01 -8.70
N ALA A 57 0.64 7.28 -9.80
CA ALA A 57 -0.67 7.09 -10.42
C ALA A 57 -1.34 5.80 -9.93
N LEU A 58 -2.67 5.84 -9.72
CA LEU A 58 -3.44 4.65 -9.40
C LEU A 58 -3.81 3.89 -10.67
N GLN A 59 -3.49 2.60 -10.70
CA GLN A 59 -3.77 1.69 -11.80
C GLN A 59 -4.61 0.51 -11.32
N ARG A 60 -5.55 0.07 -12.16
CA ARG A 60 -6.39 -1.10 -11.89
C ARG A 60 -5.60 -2.38 -12.17
N THR A 61 -5.80 -3.39 -11.33
CA THR A 61 -5.40 -4.77 -11.66
C THR A 61 -6.46 -5.43 -12.56
N ASN A 62 -6.14 -6.63 -13.06
CA ASN A 62 -7.06 -7.40 -13.91
C ASN A 62 -8.07 -8.25 -13.11
N TYR A 63 -8.30 -7.91 -11.85
CA TYR A 63 -9.32 -8.55 -11.02
C TYR A 63 -10.66 -7.84 -11.16
N ARG A 64 -11.76 -8.57 -10.87
CA ARG A 64 -13.07 -7.95 -10.74
C ARG A 64 -13.14 -6.99 -9.56
N PRO A 65 -14.12 -6.06 -9.54
CA PRO A 65 -14.38 -5.24 -8.36
C PRO A 65 -14.63 -6.08 -7.11
N LEU A 66 -14.03 -5.68 -5.99
CA LEU A 66 -14.12 -6.36 -4.70
C LEU A 66 -15.48 -6.12 -4.06
N GLY A 67 -16.11 -7.19 -3.58
CA GLY A 67 -17.25 -7.11 -2.67
C GLY A 67 -16.81 -6.96 -1.20
N PRO A 68 -17.76 -6.69 -0.27
CA PRO A 68 -17.46 -6.60 1.16
C PRO A 68 -16.83 -7.88 1.74
N ASN A 69 -17.25 -9.04 1.28
CA ASN A 69 -16.71 -10.33 1.72
C ASN A 69 -15.28 -10.56 1.18
N ASP A 70 -14.97 -10.09 -0.03
CA ASP A 70 -13.65 -10.23 -0.62
C ASP A 70 -12.61 -9.42 0.17
N THR A 71 -12.91 -8.14 0.44
CA THR A 71 -12.00 -7.29 1.20
C THR A 71 -11.80 -7.80 2.62
N GLN A 72 -12.86 -8.25 3.28
CA GLN A 72 -12.76 -8.83 4.62
C GLN A 72 -11.91 -10.09 4.61
N ARG A 73 -12.15 -11.05 3.70
CA ARG A 73 -11.38 -12.29 3.57
C ARG A 73 -9.91 -11.99 3.34
N LEU A 74 -9.58 -11.23 2.30
CA LEU A 74 -8.19 -10.91 1.95
C LEU A 74 -7.42 -10.27 3.13
N VAL A 75 -8.07 -9.39 3.88
CA VAL A 75 -7.45 -8.71 5.02
C VAL A 75 -7.33 -9.64 6.22
N TYR A 76 -8.39 -10.43 6.53
CA TYR A 76 -8.39 -11.28 7.72
C TYR A 76 -7.43 -12.46 7.58
N ASP A 77 -7.15 -12.94 6.36
CA ASP A 77 -6.17 -14.00 6.09
C ASP A 77 -4.76 -13.67 6.61
N ILE A 78 -4.42 -12.39 6.77
CA ILE A 78 -3.11 -11.96 7.26
C ILE A 78 -3.12 -11.47 8.72
N LEU A 79 -4.27 -11.42 9.36
CA LEU A 79 -4.41 -10.99 10.76
C LEU A 79 -4.31 -12.17 11.72
N THR A 80 -3.66 -11.95 12.86
CA THR A 80 -3.79 -12.87 14.00
C THR A 80 -5.15 -12.70 14.68
N ASN A 81 -5.59 -13.69 15.45
CA ASN A 81 -6.84 -13.63 16.21
C ASN A 81 -6.91 -12.38 17.11
N GLU A 82 -5.81 -12.04 17.79
CA GLU A 82 -5.71 -10.85 18.64
C GLU A 82 -5.88 -9.55 17.81
N GLN A 83 -5.29 -9.50 16.63
CA GLN A 83 -5.43 -8.36 15.70
C GLN A 83 -6.86 -8.22 15.18
N VAL A 84 -7.55 -9.33 14.88
CA VAL A 84 -8.97 -9.33 14.49
C VAL A 84 -9.82 -8.77 15.61
N GLU A 85 -9.68 -9.27 16.86
CA GLU A 85 -10.44 -8.77 18.03
C GLU A 85 -10.20 -7.27 18.26
N ARG A 86 -8.94 -6.83 18.15
CA ARG A 86 -8.58 -5.43 18.28
C ARG A 86 -9.21 -4.58 17.18
N PHE A 87 -9.13 -5.03 15.93
CA PHE A 87 -9.71 -4.32 14.77
C PHE A 87 -11.23 -4.20 14.87
N GLU A 88 -11.93 -5.27 15.26
CA GLU A 88 -13.38 -5.23 15.41
C GLU A 88 -13.83 -4.22 16.49
N ARG A 89 -13.02 -4.00 17.52
CA ARG A 89 -13.28 -3.03 18.59
C ARG A 89 -12.96 -1.60 18.19
N ILE A 90 -11.77 -1.37 17.57
CA ILE A 90 -11.22 -0.03 17.32
C ILE A 90 -11.58 0.46 15.91
N ARG A 91 -11.81 -0.47 14.97
CA ARG A 91 -12.14 -0.24 13.56
C ARG A 91 -11.01 0.35 12.73
N GLU A 92 -9.81 0.33 13.25
CA GLU A 92 -8.58 0.71 12.59
C GLU A 92 -7.42 -0.11 13.17
N LEU A 93 -6.48 -0.54 12.30
CA LEU A 93 -5.30 -1.28 12.71
C LEU A 93 -4.14 -0.95 11.78
N ASP A 94 -2.99 -0.59 12.37
CA ASP A 94 -1.72 -0.35 11.65
C ASP A 94 -0.69 -1.36 12.13
N PHE A 95 -0.06 -2.09 11.21
CA PHE A 95 0.94 -3.11 11.53
C PHE A 95 1.89 -3.36 10.36
N SER A 96 2.93 -4.14 10.60
CA SER A 96 3.88 -4.56 9.57
C SER A 96 3.62 -6.03 9.20
N TYR A 97 3.57 -6.32 7.92
CA TYR A 97 3.39 -7.65 7.36
C TYR A 97 4.55 -8.00 6.42
N GLY A 98 5.09 -9.21 6.55
CA GLY A 98 6.20 -9.68 5.73
C GLY A 98 5.81 -10.91 4.94
N VAL A 99 6.05 -10.90 3.63
CA VAL A 99 5.87 -12.04 2.73
C VAL A 99 7.23 -12.59 2.35
N LYS A 100 7.45 -13.88 2.65
CA LYS A 100 8.75 -14.54 2.41
C LYS A 100 9.11 -14.48 0.92
N GLY A 101 10.31 -13.96 0.63
CA GLY A 101 10.82 -13.85 -0.74
C GLY A 101 10.18 -12.73 -1.57
N VAL A 102 9.31 -11.91 -0.97
CA VAL A 102 8.65 -10.78 -1.65
C VAL A 102 9.08 -9.45 -1.04
N GLY A 103 8.88 -9.27 0.28
CA GLY A 103 9.23 -8.05 0.96
C GLY A 103 8.41 -7.80 2.21
N ARG A 104 8.56 -6.61 2.78
CA ARG A 104 7.83 -6.13 3.94
C ARG A 104 6.89 -5.00 3.56
N PHE A 105 5.73 -4.97 4.20
CA PHE A 105 4.67 -3.99 3.95
C PHE A 105 4.20 -3.36 5.25
N ARG A 106 3.95 -2.07 5.24
CA ARG A 106 3.14 -1.40 6.25
C ARG A 106 1.68 -1.52 5.84
N VAL A 107 0.87 -2.04 6.71
CA VAL A 107 -0.55 -2.31 6.46
C VAL A 107 -1.39 -1.44 7.38
N ASN A 108 -2.27 -0.64 6.81
CA ASN A 108 -3.34 0.05 7.51
C ASN A 108 -4.67 -0.56 7.07
N VAL A 109 -5.40 -1.12 8.04
CA VAL A 109 -6.74 -1.68 7.87
C VAL A 109 -7.74 -0.74 8.53
N TYR A 110 -8.85 -0.47 7.87
CA TYR A 110 -9.88 0.45 8.37
C TYR A 110 -11.30 -0.02 8.01
N LYS A 111 -12.30 0.44 8.77
CA LYS A 111 -13.70 0.30 8.39
C LYS A 111 -14.22 1.59 7.75
N GLN A 112 -14.77 1.46 6.54
CA GLN A 112 -15.40 2.56 5.81
C GLN A 112 -16.79 2.12 5.32
N ARG A 113 -17.82 2.92 5.63
CA ARG A 113 -19.23 2.62 5.26
C ARG A 113 -19.66 1.20 5.63
N GLY A 114 -19.17 0.70 6.78
CA GLY A 114 -19.49 -0.64 7.29
C GLY A 114 -18.65 -1.78 6.72
N SER A 115 -17.81 -1.53 5.72
CA SER A 115 -16.98 -2.54 5.06
C SER A 115 -15.51 -2.39 5.45
N VAL A 116 -14.75 -3.47 5.32
CA VAL A 116 -13.29 -3.49 5.54
C VAL A 116 -12.59 -2.95 4.30
N GLY A 117 -11.62 -2.08 4.50
CA GLY A 117 -10.68 -1.64 3.48
C GLY A 117 -9.25 -1.72 4.00
N ALA A 118 -8.28 -1.72 3.11
CA ALA A 118 -6.86 -1.71 3.48
C ALA A 118 -6.01 -0.92 2.50
N ALA A 119 -4.96 -0.30 3.04
CA ALA A 119 -3.87 0.28 2.28
C ALA A 119 -2.56 -0.36 2.72
N LEU A 120 -1.81 -0.93 1.76
CA LEU A 120 -0.57 -1.63 2.01
C LEU A 120 0.55 -0.93 1.25
N ARG A 121 1.55 -0.44 1.98
CA ARG A 121 2.73 0.24 1.41
C ARG A 121 3.93 -0.67 1.45
N SER A 122 4.62 -0.84 0.33
CA SER A 122 5.89 -1.56 0.28
C SER A 122 6.98 -0.81 1.04
N ILE A 123 7.74 -1.54 1.86
CA ILE A 123 8.90 -1.01 2.58
C ILE A 123 10.14 -1.57 1.88
N PRO A 124 10.98 -0.72 1.27
CA PRO A 124 12.21 -1.17 0.64
C PRO A 124 13.12 -1.91 1.62
N ASP A 125 13.62 -3.07 1.23
CA ASP A 125 14.56 -3.86 2.07
C ASP A 125 15.93 -3.19 2.16
N GLN A 126 16.29 -2.39 1.18
CA GLN A 126 17.57 -1.70 1.11
C GLN A 126 17.37 -0.20 1.26
N VAL A 127 18.12 0.39 2.19
CA VAL A 127 18.22 1.84 2.27
C VAL A 127 19.09 2.30 1.10
N PRO A 128 18.59 3.18 0.21
CA PRO A 128 19.37 3.66 -0.90
C PRO A 128 20.59 4.46 -0.41
N THR A 129 21.70 4.35 -1.12
CA THR A 129 22.92 5.11 -0.80
C THR A 129 22.78 6.59 -1.18
N PHE A 130 23.67 7.43 -0.66
CA PHE A 130 23.70 8.86 -1.01
C PHE A 130 23.86 9.06 -2.53
N GLU A 131 24.67 8.22 -3.18
CA GLU A 131 24.89 8.25 -4.61
C GLU A 131 23.64 7.88 -5.39
N GLN A 132 22.92 6.84 -4.99
CA GLN A 132 21.66 6.42 -5.62
C GLN A 132 20.57 7.48 -5.47
N LEU A 133 20.59 8.23 -4.37
CA LEU A 133 19.66 9.35 -4.14
C LEU A 133 20.12 10.65 -4.82
N GLY A 134 21.29 10.69 -5.44
CA GLY A 134 21.85 11.90 -6.04
C GLY A 134 22.16 13.00 -5.03
N LEU A 135 22.38 12.65 -3.77
CA LEU A 135 22.59 13.61 -2.68
C LEU A 135 24.02 14.17 -2.70
N PRO A 136 24.21 15.46 -2.38
CA PRO A 136 25.54 16.07 -2.30
C PRO A 136 26.44 15.34 -1.29
N PRO A 137 27.76 15.15 -1.59
CA PRO A 137 28.68 14.42 -0.72
C PRO A 137 28.83 15.02 0.70
N ILE A 138 28.59 16.33 0.84
CA ILE A 138 28.64 17.04 2.12
C ILE A 138 27.70 16.43 3.18
N LEU A 139 26.56 15.84 2.76
CA LEU A 139 25.62 15.22 3.66
C LEU A 139 26.21 14.01 4.38
N ARG A 140 27.10 13.26 3.72
CA ARG A 140 27.82 12.14 4.34
C ARG A 140 28.71 12.61 5.51
N ASP A 141 29.35 13.77 5.36
CA ASP A 141 30.18 14.33 6.43
C ASP A 141 29.35 14.92 7.55
N MET A 142 28.18 15.47 7.24
CA MET A 142 27.21 15.93 8.22
C MET A 142 26.69 14.78 9.09
N CYS A 143 26.41 13.60 8.50
CA CYS A 143 25.96 12.40 9.23
C CYS A 143 27.03 11.86 10.22
N LYS A 144 28.29 12.19 10.06
CA LYS A 144 29.37 11.78 10.98
C LYS A 144 29.49 12.67 12.23
N LYS A 145 28.77 13.78 12.29
CA LYS A 145 28.83 14.70 13.46
C LYS A 145 28.18 14.06 14.68
N HIS A 146 28.84 14.17 15.84
CA HIS A 146 28.37 13.56 17.08
C HIS A 146 27.25 14.38 17.75
N SER A 147 27.11 15.67 17.42
CA SER A 147 26.11 16.56 18.01
C SER A 147 25.73 17.67 17.02
N GLY A 148 24.57 18.25 17.24
CA GLY A 148 24.01 19.31 16.41
C GLY A 148 22.65 18.94 15.81
N LEU A 149 22.03 19.88 15.12
CA LEU A 149 20.77 19.73 14.43
C LEU A 149 20.97 20.09 12.96
N ILE A 150 20.55 19.21 12.06
CA ILE A 150 20.53 19.46 10.62
C ILE A 150 19.07 19.42 10.18
N LEU A 151 18.58 20.49 9.57
CA LEU A 151 17.23 20.60 9.05
C LEU A 151 17.26 20.47 7.53
N VAL A 152 16.49 19.51 7.01
CA VAL A 152 16.19 19.37 5.59
C VAL A 152 14.74 19.81 5.41
N THR A 153 14.54 20.85 4.61
CA THR A 153 13.22 21.47 4.45
C THR A 153 12.83 21.53 2.97
N GLY A 154 11.54 21.46 2.71
CA GLY A 154 10.98 21.57 1.37
C GLY A 154 9.49 21.28 1.37
N PRO A 155 8.78 21.57 0.27
CA PRO A 155 7.38 21.17 0.12
C PRO A 155 7.24 19.65 0.05
N THR A 156 6.04 19.14 0.37
CA THR A 156 5.74 17.71 0.26
C THR A 156 6.03 17.20 -1.15
N GLY A 157 6.81 16.13 -1.26
CA GLY A 157 7.21 15.53 -2.54
C GLY A 157 8.41 16.18 -3.22
N SER A 158 9.17 17.01 -2.51
CA SER A 158 10.38 17.64 -3.07
C SER A 158 11.65 16.75 -3.01
N GLY A 159 11.53 15.51 -2.57
CA GLY A 159 12.64 14.54 -2.51
C GLY A 159 13.01 14.12 -1.12
#